data_7fb9e5b2c7f5731909be975e2eb8f5f6
#
_entry.id   7fb9e5b2c7f5731909be975e2eb8f5f6
#
_cell.length_a   1.000
_cell.length_b   1.000
_cell.length_c   1.000
_cell.angle_alpha   90.00
_cell.angle_beta   90.00
_cell.angle_gamma   90.00
#
_symmetry.space_group_name_H-M   'P 1'
#
loop_
_entity.id
_entity.type
_entity.pdbx_description
1 polymer ?
#
loop_
_entity_poly.entity_id
_entity_poly.type
_entity_poly.pdbx_seq_one_letter_code
_entity_poly.pdbx_strand_id
1 'polypeptide(L)'
;MAVKRVKPTSPGRRFQTYATFEEVTKTTPEKSLVKILKNSGGRNNNGRITSRRRGGGHKRYYRIIDFKRNKDGIPAKVAAIEYDPNRSARIALLHYADGEKRYILSPANLSVGDQVMSGPEADIKPGNALPLANIPLGTQIHNIELKLGKGGQIVRSAGTYAQLMAKEDRYALVKLPSGEVRMVLLRCKATVGQLGNVRHENLSVGKAGRSRWKGRRPKVRGVAMNPVDHPMGGGEGRSSGGRHPCSPWGTPSKGYRTRHNKQTDRYIVKRRK
;
A
#
# COMPACT_ATOMS: atom_id res chain seq x y z
N MET A 1 -7.88 13.55 -8.53
CA MET A 1 -8.87 13.34 -7.46
C MET A 1 -9.04 14.62 -6.66
N ALA A 2 -10.26 15.14 -6.53
CA ALA A 2 -10.56 16.26 -5.64
C ALA A 2 -10.92 15.76 -4.24
N VAL A 3 -10.65 16.59 -3.22
CA VAL A 3 -11.01 16.33 -1.83
C VAL A 3 -12.08 17.32 -1.43
N LYS A 4 -13.26 16.83 -1.07
CA LYS A 4 -14.40 17.66 -0.63
C LYS A 4 -14.39 17.80 0.88
N ARG A 5 -14.48 19.03 1.37
CA ARG A 5 -14.74 19.35 2.79
C ARG A 5 -16.24 19.25 3.08
N VAL A 6 -16.58 18.96 4.31
CA VAL A 6 -17.97 18.86 4.76
C VAL A 6 -18.31 20.09 5.60
N LYS A 7 -19.55 20.55 5.54
CA LYS A 7 -20.05 21.65 6.41
C LYS A 7 -19.89 21.25 7.89
N PRO A 8 -19.42 22.13 8.78
CA PRO A 8 -19.12 21.84 10.19
C PRO A 8 -20.39 21.79 11.04
N THR A 9 -21.35 20.95 10.69
CA THR A 9 -22.65 20.80 11.37
C THR A 9 -22.58 20.05 12.71
N SER A 10 -21.45 19.36 12.98
CA SER A 10 -21.20 18.68 14.25
C SER A 10 -19.69 18.58 14.50
N PRO A 11 -19.24 18.34 15.77
CA PRO A 11 -17.82 18.19 16.07
C PRO A 11 -17.10 17.15 15.21
N GLY A 12 -17.76 16.03 14.93
CA GLY A 12 -17.20 14.97 14.10
C GLY A 12 -17.09 15.32 12.62
N ARG A 13 -17.88 16.27 12.12
CA ARG A 13 -17.87 16.70 10.71
C ARG A 13 -16.93 17.88 10.45
N ARG A 14 -16.58 18.65 11.48
CA ARG A 14 -15.75 19.86 11.38
C ARG A 14 -14.46 19.65 10.59
N PHE A 15 -13.75 18.55 10.84
CA PHE A 15 -12.47 18.24 10.20
C PHE A 15 -12.57 17.10 9.17
N GLN A 16 -13.79 16.68 8.83
CA GLN A 16 -13.99 15.55 7.94
C GLN A 16 -13.85 15.95 6.48
N THR A 17 -13.15 15.11 5.72
CA THR A 17 -13.04 15.23 4.27
C THR A 17 -13.39 13.92 3.57
N TYR A 18 -13.80 14.01 2.30
CA TYR A 18 -14.12 12.88 1.43
C TYR A 18 -13.36 12.97 0.12
N ALA A 19 -13.08 11.81 -0.45
CA ALA A 19 -12.70 11.70 -1.85
C ALA A 19 -13.93 11.86 -2.74
N THR A 20 -13.83 12.60 -3.86
CA THR A 20 -14.94 12.80 -4.79
C THR A 20 -15.19 11.61 -5.71
N PHE A 21 -14.23 10.69 -5.82
CA PHE A 21 -14.29 9.49 -6.67
C PHE A 21 -14.49 9.76 -8.18
N GLU A 22 -14.15 10.95 -8.66
CA GLU A 22 -14.27 11.34 -10.07
C GLU A 22 -13.53 10.40 -11.04
N GLU A 23 -12.45 9.78 -10.56
CA GLU A 23 -11.64 8.82 -11.32
C GLU A 23 -12.29 7.44 -11.48
N VAL A 24 -13.32 7.15 -10.66
CA VAL A 24 -13.94 5.83 -10.63
C VAL A 24 -15.05 5.76 -11.64
N THR A 25 -14.89 4.88 -12.61
CA THR A 25 -15.85 4.72 -13.71
C THR A 25 -16.85 3.59 -13.51
N LYS A 26 -16.51 2.60 -12.63
CA LYS A 26 -17.36 1.46 -12.30
C LYS A 26 -17.39 1.23 -10.79
N THR A 27 -18.58 1.07 -10.23
CA THR A 27 -18.77 0.87 -8.77
C THR A 27 -18.85 -0.60 -8.37
N THR A 28 -19.33 -1.46 -9.27
CA THR A 28 -19.47 -2.90 -9.03
C THR A 28 -18.24 -3.66 -9.49
N PRO A 29 -17.61 -4.49 -8.62
CA PRO A 29 -16.45 -5.26 -9.01
C PRO A 29 -16.81 -6.43 -9.95
N GLU A 30 -15.82 -6.88 -10.71
CA GLU A 30 -15.93 -8.09 -11.54
C GLU A 30 -16.04 -9.33 -10.62
N LYS A 31 -17.15 -10.07 -10.74
CA LYS A 31 -17.48 -11.17 -9.82
C LYS A 31 -16.44 -12.29 -9.81
N SER A 32 -15.89 -12.64 -10.98
CA SER A 32 -14.86 -13.69 -11.13
C SER A 32 -13.55 -13.37 -10.41
N LEU A 33 -13.24 -12.08 -10.21
CA LEU A 33 -12.00 -11.59 -9.62
C LEU A 33 -12.17 -11.18 -8.14
N VAL A 34 -13.23 -11.62 -7.47
CA VAL A 34 -13.53 -11.28 -6.08
C VAL A 34 -13.54 -12.52 -5.19
N LYS A 35 -12.90 -12.41 -4.02
CA LYS A 35 -12.95 -13.44 -2.96
C LYS A 35 -13.46 -12.85 -1.65
N ILE A 36 -14.11 -13.68 -0.85
CA ILE A 36 -14.56 -13.30 0.50
C ILE A 36 -13.33 -13.08 1.38
N LEU A 37 -13.26 -11.93 2.03
CA LEU A 37 -12.22 -11.64 3.01
C LEU A 37 -12.75 -11.92 4.42
N LYS A 38 -12.38 -13.07 5.00
CA LYS A 38 -12.70 -13.42 6.38
C LYS A 38 -11.96 -12.49 7.34
N ASN A 39 -12.65 -12.02 8.38
CA ASN A 39 -12.05 -11.16 9.40
C ASN A 39 -11.55 -12.00 10.57
N SER A 40 -10.22 -12.07 10.74
CA SER A 40 -9.59 -12.79 11.85
C SER A 40 -9.53 -12.01 13.17
N GLY A 41 -9.90 -10.73 13.17
CA GLY A 41 -9.77 -9.87 14.36
C GLY A 41 -8.34 -9.68 14.85
N GLY A 42 -7.34 -9.89 13.99
CA GLY A 42 -5.92 -9.81 14.34
C GLY A 42 -5.37 -11.04 15.05
N ARG A 43 -6.09 -12.16 15.00
CA ARG A 43 -5.69 -13.44 15.60
C ARG A 43 -4.94 -14.31 14.59
N ASN A 44 -3.99 -15.11 15.08
CA ASN A 44 -3.28 -16.11 14.29
C ASN A 44 -4.07 -17.45 14.26
N ASN A 45 -3.48 -18.51 13.70
CA ASN A 45 -4.03 -19.86 13.65
C ASN A 45 -4.30 -20.47 15.05
N ASN A 46 -3.55 -20.06 16.08
CA ASN A 46 -3.71 -20.50 17.46
C ASN A 46 -4.72 -19.63 18.25
N GLY A 47 -5.46 -18.75 17.61
CA GLY A 47 -6.42 -17.86 18.25
C GLY A 47 -5.81 -16.70 19.06
N ARG A 48 -4.50 -16.57 19.13
CA ARG A 48 -3.80 -15.51 19.88
C ARG A 48 -3.75 -14.22 19.08
N ILE A 49 -3.91 -13.06 19.74
CA ILE A 49 -3.83 -11.75 19.12
C ILE A 49 -2.38 -11.42 18.81
N THR A 50 -1.98 -11.53 17.53
CA THR A 50 -0.65 -11.15 17.03
C THR A 50 -0.64 -9.75 16.43
N SER A 51 -1.80 -9.25 15.98
CA SER A 51 -1.96 -7.89 15.47
C SER A 51 -3.03 -7.16 16.29
N ARG A 52 -2.58 -6.36 17.26
CA ARG A 52 -3.47 -5.62 18.16
C ARG A 52 -4.34 -4.61 17.39
N ARG A 53 -5.51 -4.30 17.93
CA ARG A 53 -6.40 -3.21 17.50
C ARG A 53 -6.97 -3.40 16.09
N ARG A 54 -7.10 -4.62 15.66
CA ARG A 54 -7.83 -5.01 14.45
C ARG A 54 -9.11 -5.74 14.83
N GLY A 55 -10.16 -5.52 14.06
CA GLY A 55 -11.44 -6.22 14.22
C GLY A 55 -12.65 -5.33 13.98
N GLY A 56 -13.79 -5.98 13.70
CA GLY A 56 -15.00 -5.32 13.26
C GLY A 56 -14.82 -4.62 11.91
N GLY A 57 -15.64 -3.61 11.68
CA GLY A 57 -15.66 -2.86 10.44
C GLY A 57 -16.63 -3.43 9.41
N HIS A 58 -16.80 -2.69 8.30
CA HIS A 58 -17.68 -3.08 7.21
C HIS A 58 -17.17 -4.34 6.52
N LYS A 59 -18.09 -5.25 6.10
CA LYS A 59 -17.78 -6.44 5.30
C LYS A 59 -17.06 -6.03 4.01
N ARG A 60 -15.96 -6.73 3.68
CA ARG A 60 -15.14 -6.43 2.51
C ARG A 60 -14.93 -7.68 1.68
N TYR A 61 -14.85 -7.47 0.38
CA TYR A 61 -14.38 -8.47 -0.57
C TYR A 61 -12.97 -8.12 -1.01
N TYR A 62 -12.13 -9.14 -1.14
CA TYR A 62 -10.79 -8.99 -1.68
C TYR A 62 -10.85 -9.04 -3.21
N ARG A 63 -10.25 -8.05 -3.89
CA ARG A 63 -10.04 -8.06 -5.33
C ARG A 63 -8.71 -8.73 -5.62
N ILE A 64 -8.74 -9.72 -6.51
CA ILE A 64 -7.53 -10.44 -6.94
C ILE A 64 -6.77 -9.53 -7.90
N ILE A 65 -5.65 -9.01 -7.43
CA ILE A 65 -4.80 -8.10 -8.22
C ILE A 65 -3.66 -8.90 -8.82
N ASP A 66 -3.40 -8.68 -10.10
CA ASP A 66 -2.24 -9.23 -10.79
C ASP A 66 -0.99 -8.41 -10.43
N PHE A 67 -0.29 -8.85 -9.38
CA PHE A 67 1.00 -8.28 -9.01
C PHE A 67 2.16 -8.87 -9.81
N LYS A 68 1.95 -10.00 -10.47
CA LYS A 68 3.01 -10.70 -11.21
C LYS A 68 3.20 -10.13 -12.60
N ARG A 69 2.10 -9.68 -13.23
CA ARG A 69 2.13 -9.19 -14.60
C ARG A 69 2.84 -10.16 -15.55
N ASN A 70 2.48 -11.45 -15.43
CA ASN A 70 3.15 -12.54 -16.12
C ASN A 70 2.59 -12.87 -17.50
N LYS A 71 1.70 -12.04 -18.03
CA LYS A 71 1.15 -12.13 -19.39
C LYS A 71 1.96 -11.23 -20.31
N ASP A 72 3.10 -11.76 -20.78
CA ASP A 72 4.01 -11.00 -21.61
C ASP A 72 3.56 -11.02 -23.09
N GLY A 73 3.74 -9.90 -23.80
CA GLY A 73 3.43 -9.75 -25.22
C GLY A 73 1.95 -9.60 -25.57
N ILE A 74 1.02 -9.83 -24.63
CA ILE A 74 -0.42 -9.75 -24.91
C ILE A 74 -0.95 -8.38 -24.48
N PRO A 75 -1.49 -7.57 -25.42
CA PRO A 75 -2.07 -6.29 -25.10
C PRO A 75 -3.39 -6.45 -24.34
N ALA A 76 -3.64 -5.53 -23.40
CA ALA A 76 -4.88 -5.45 -22.65
C ALA A 76 -5.44 -4.04 -22.70
N LYS A 77 -6.76 -3.90 -22.86
CA LYS A 77 -7.47 -2.62 -22.83
C LYS A 77 -7.97 -2.34 -21.42
N VAL A 78 -7.80 -1.12 -20.94
CA VAL A 78 -8.39 -0.64 -19.69
C VAL A 78 -9.90 -0.50 -19.87
N ALA A 79 -10.67 -1.36 -19.22
CA ALA A 79 -12.12 -1.38 -19.30
C ALA A 79 -12.79 -0.46 -18.28
N ALA A 80 -12.23 -0.39 -17.06
CA ALA A 80 -12.76 0.44 -15.99
C ALA A 80 -11.71 0.77 -14.93
N ILE A 81 -11.91 1.88 -14.22
CA ILE A 81 -11.18 2.23 -12.99
C ILE A 81 -12.14 2.05 -11.82
N GLU A 82 -11.72 1.29 -10.80
CA GLU A 82 -12.57 0.89 -9.68
C GLU A 82 -11.98 1.25 -8.32
N TYR A 83 -12.86 1.34 -7.32
CA TYR A 83 -12.49 1.49 -5.91
C TYR A 83 -12.24 0.13 -5.25
N ASP A 84 -11.12 -0.02 -4.53
CA ASP A 84 -10.86 -1.17 -3.68
C ASP A 84 -10.81 -0.74 -2.20
N PRO A 85 -11.69 -1.28 -1.32
CA PRO A 85 -11.70 -0.95 0.11
C PRO A 85 -10.49 -1.50 0.89
N ASN A 86 -9.68 -2.38 0.27
CA ASN A 86 -8.56 -3.04 0.93
C ASN A 86 -7.23 -2.30 0.73
N ARG A 87 -7.20 -1.31 -0.16
CA ARG A 87 -6.00 -0.52 -0.46
C ARG A 87 -6.31 0.96 -0.66
N SER A 88 -5.30 1.78 -0.59
CA SER A 88 -5.42 3.22 -0.83
C SER A 88 -5.42 3.57 -2.32
N ALA A 89 -4.69 2.80 -3.15
CA ALA A 89 -4.65 2.98 -4.60
C ALA A 89 -5.95 2.54 -5.26
N ARG A 90 -6.30 3.16 -6.42
CA ARG A 90 -7.34 2.66 -7.32
C ARG A 90 -6.84 1.42 -8.05
N ILE A 91 -7.76 0.66 -8.59
CA ILE A 91 -7.48 -0.51 -9.43
C ILE A 91 -8.09 -0.30 -10.82
N ALA A 92 -7.43 -0.82 -11.83
CA ALA A 92 -7.92 -0.83 -13.20
C ALA A 92 -8.28 -2.27 -13.62
N LEU A 93 -9.46 -2.44 -14.20
CA LEU A 93 -9.89 -3.68 -14.82
C LEU A 93 -9.34 -3.72 -16.23
N LEU A 94 -8.58 -4.75 -16.54
CA LEU A 94 -8.04 -5.02 -17.86
C LEU A 94 -8.82 -6.13 -18.55
N HIS A 95 -9.10 -5.93 -19.82
CA HIS A 95 -9.56 -6.97 -20.75
C HIS A 95 -8.42 -7.25 -21.73
N TYR A 96 -7.87 -8.45 -21.64
CA TYR A 96 -6.83 -8.94 -22.55
C TYR A 96 -7.41 -9.35 -23.90
N ALA A 97 -6.59 -9.33 -24.96
CA ALA A 97 -7.00 -9.75 -26.30
C ALA A 97 -7.48 -11.20 -26.38
N ASP A 98 -6.99 -12.06 -25.46
CA ASP A 98 -7.41 -13.47 -25.32
C ASP A 98 -8.66 -13.68 -24.47
N GLY A 99 -9.37 -12.60 -24.08
CA GLY A 99 -10.61 -12.65 -23.28
C GLY A 99 -10.41 -12.74 -21.77
N GLU A 100 -9.18 -12.95 -21.26
CA GLU A 100 -8.95 -12.98 -19.81
C GLU A 100 -9.11 -11.57 -19.21
N LYS A 101 -9.68 -11.50 -18.02
CA LYS A 101 -9.80 -10.27 -17.25
C LYS A 101 -8.87 -10.29 -16.05
N ARG A 102 -8.18 -9.19 -15.77
CA ARG A 102 -7.34 -9.03 -14.58
C ARG A 102 -7.46 -7.63 -13.99
N TYR A 103 -7.28 -7.53 -12.68
CA TYR A 103 -7.08 -6.23 -12.03
C TYR A 103 -5.60 -5.91 -11.91
N ILE A 104 -5.25 -4.65 -12.14
CA ILE A 104 -3.95 -4.08 -11.83
C ILE A 104 -4.09 -2.87 -10.91
N LEU A 105 -2.99 -2.40 -10.33
CA LEU A 105 -2.96 -1.10 -9.67
C LEU A 105 -3.06 -0.01 -10.74
N SER A 106 -3.94 0.98 -10.55
CA SER A 106 -4.11 2.08 -11.50
C SER A 106 -3.03 3.13 -11.28
N PRO A 107 -2.12 3.38 -12.24
CA PRO A 107 -1.23 4.52 -12.21
C PRO A 107 -2.00 5.83 -12.41
N ALA A 108 -1.35 6.94 -12.08
CA ALA A 108 -1.82 8.26 -12.45
C ALA A 108 -1.83 8.39 -13.99
N ASN A 109 -2.77 9.15 -14.51
CA ASN A 109 -2.93 9.42 -15.96
C ASN A 109 -3.29 8.18 -16.80
N LEU A 110 -3.76 7.10 -16.19
CA LEU A 110 -4.35 5.98 -16.92
C LEU A 110 -5.84 6.21 -17.08
N SER A 111 -6.32 6.13 -18.33
CA SER A 111 -7.71 6.35 -18.70
C SER A 111 -8.37 5.06 -19.20
N VAL A 112 -9.71 5.05 -19.18
CA VAL A 112 -10.48 3.97 -19.82
C VAL A 112 -10.27 4.03 -21.34
N GLY A 113 -9.97 2.90 -21.93
CA GLY A 113 -9.66 2.78 -23.36
C GLY A 113 -8.17 2.64 -23.64
N ASP A 114 -7.29 3.06 -22.72
CA ASP A 114 -5.84 2.92 -22.90
C ASP A 114 -5.43 1.44 -23.02
N GLN A 115 -4.37 1.21 -23.79
CA GLN A 115 -3.76 -0.10 -23.93
C GLN A 115 -2.57 -0.24 -22.97
N VAL A 116 -2.46 -1.39 -22.31
CA VAL A 116 -1.38 -1.74 -21.40
C VAL A 116 -0.82 -3.12 -21.77
N MET A 117 0.49 -3.24 -21.71
CA MET A 117 1.19 -4.47 -22.05
C MET A 117 2.22 -4.80 -20.96
N SER A 118 2.58 -6.06 -20.87
CA SER A 118 3.70 -6.56 -20.04
C SER A 118 4.73 -7.23 -20.92
N GLY A 119 5.98 -7.19 -20.51
CA GLY A 119 7.06 -7.88 -21.20
C GLY A 119 8.26 -6.98 -21.52
N PRO A 120 9.36 -7.58 -21.99
CA PRO A 120 10.58 -6.82 -22.29
C PRO A 120 10.41 -5.84 -23.46
N GLU A 121 9.49 -6.12 -24.37
CA GLU A 121 9.23 -5.31 -25.59
C GLU A 121 8.12 -4.26 -25.40
N ALA A 122 7.56 -4.17 -24.19
CA ALA A 122 6.51 -3.21 -23.90
C ALA A 122 7.04 -1.77 -23.94
N ASP A 123 6.27 -0.84 -24.51
CA ASP A 123 6.57 0.59 -24.51
C ASP A 123 6.71 1.15 -23.09
N ILE A 124 7.48 2.24 -22.95
CA ILE A 124 7.66 2.95 -21.67
C ILE A 124 6.47 3.89 -21.45
N LYS A 125 5.27 3.31 -21.27
CA LYS A 125 4.02 4.03 -21.00
C LYS A 125 3.51 3.72 -19.60
N PRO A 126 2.81 4.66 -18.93
CA PRO A 126 2.20 4.39 -17.62
C PRO A 126 1.30 3.15 -17.65
N GLY A 127 1.51 2.22 -16.70
CA GLY A 127 0.75 0.97 -16.61
C GLY A 127 1.43 -0.24 -17.25
N ASN A 128 2.38 -0.04 -18.15
CA ASN A 128 3.16 -1.13 -18.72
C ASN A 128 4.16 -1.70 -17.70
N ALA A 129 4.34 -3.01 -17.73
CA ALA A 129 5.24 -3.70 -16.81
C ALA A 129 6.41 -4.32 -17.56
N LEU A 130 7.62 -3.92 -17.20
CA LEU A 130 8.87 -4.32 -17.84
C LEU A 130 9.88 -4.85 -16.81
N PRO A 131 10.85 -5.67 -17.22
CA PRO A 131 12.08 -5.89 -16.46
C PRO A 131 12.79 -4.56 -16.21
N LEU A 132 13.40 -4.39 -15.03
CA LEU A 132 14.15 -3.16 -14.70
C LEU A 132 15.30 -2.88 -15.69
N ALA A 133 15.84 -3.93 -16.32
CA ALA A 133 16.84 -3.81 -17.37
C ALA A 133 16.38 -2.92 -18.54
N ASN A 134 15.09 -3.01 -18.91
CA ASN A 134 14.52 -2.35 -20.09
C ASN A 134 13.91 -0.96 -19.78
N ILE A 135 13.87 -0.56 -18.50
CA ILE A 135 13.32 0.76 -18.10
C ILE A 135 14.45 1.78 -18.10
N PRO A 136 14.31 2.98 -18.72
CA PRO A 136 15.32 4.03 -18.69
C PRO A 136 15.60 4.55 -17.28
N LEU A 137 16.80 5.07 -17.08
CA LEU A 137 17.18 5.76 -15.84
C LEU A 137 16.31 7.01 -15.62
N GLY A 138 16.10 7.37 -14.36
CA GLY A 138 15.25 8.50 -13.98
C GLY A 138 13.76 8.22 -14.00
N THR A 139 13.30 7.13 -14.63
CA THR A 139 11.88 6.78 -14.76
C THR A 139 11.24 6.53 -13.39
N GLN A 140 10.02 7.05 -13.22
CA GLN A 140 9.18 6.73 -12.07
C GLN A 140 8.53 5.35 -12.28
N ILE A 141 8.62 4.50 -11.26
CA ILE A 141 8.12 3.13 -11.29
C ILE A 141 7.36 2.80 -10.00
N HIS A 142 6.44 1.85 -10.10
CA HIS A 142 5.71 1.29 -8.96
C HIS A 142 5.56 -0.23 -9.08
N ASN A 143 4.92 -0.85 -8.08
CA ASN A 143 4.69 -2.31 -8.07
C ASN A 143 5.96 -3.12 -8.35
N ILE A 144 7.04 -2.80 -7.64
CA ILE A 144 8.36 -3.35 -7.89
C ILE A 144 8.50 -4.73 -7.26
N GLU A 145 8.99 -5.66 -8.03
CA GLU A 145 9.34 -6.99 -7.60
C GLU A 145 10.69 -7.01 -6.88
N LEU A 146 10.80 -7.78 -5.81
CA LEU A 146 12.05 -7.95 -5.03
C LEU A 146 12.72 -9.31 -5.25
N LYS A 147 11.93 -10.30 -5.65
CA LYS A 147 12.39 -11.65 -5.99
C LYS A 147 11.73 -12.07 -7.28
N LEU A 148 12.50 -12.60 -8.19
CA LEU A 148 12.02 -13.01 -9.51
C LEU A 148 10.82 -13.96 -9.43
N GLY A 149 9.77 -13.67 -10.20
CA GLY A 149 8.55 -14.47 -10.29
C GLY A 149 7.59 -14.36 -9.09
N LYS A 150 7.95 -13.60 -8.04
CA LYS A 150 7.09 -13.42 -6.86
C LYS A 150 5.99 -12.37 -7.06
N GLY A 151 6.18 -11.48 -8.02
CA GLY A 151 5.31 -10.33 -8.26
C GLY A 151 5.68 -9.11 -7.42
N GLY A 152 5.09 -7.96 -7.74
CA GLY A 152 5.38 -6.70 -7.09
C GLY A 152 5.09 -6.70 -5.60
N GLN A 153 6.03 -6.25 -4.79
CA GLN A 153 5.97 -6.29 -3.33
C GLN A 153 6.01 -4.92 -2.68
N ILE A 154 6.70 -3.95 -3.28
CA ILE A 154 6.89 -2.60 -2.75
C ILE A 154 6.32 -1.55 -3.70
N VAL A 155 6.15 -0.32 -3.20
CA VAL A 155 5.62 0.84 -3.93
C VAL A 155 4.22 0.53 -4.52
N ARG A 156 3.26 0.22 -3.63
CA ARG A 156 1.89 -0.18 -4.01
C ARG A 156 0.80 0.69 -3.38
N SER A 157 1.17 1.72 -2.62
CA SER A 157 0.22 2.64 -1.98
C SER A 157 -0.12 3.82 -2.89
N ALA A 158 -1.28 4.45 -2.66
CA ALA A 158 -1.71 5.63 -3.41
C ALA A 158 -0.65 6.73 -3.44
N GLY A 159 -0.46 7.34 -4.60
CA GLY A 159 0.47 8.45 -4.81
C GLY A 159 1.95 8.10 -4.71
N THR A 160 2.31 6.84 -4.44
CA THR A 160 3.72 6.48 -4.29
C THR A 160 4.36 6.15 -5.65
N TYR A 161 5.64 6.45 -5.75
CA TYR A 161 6.53 6.03 -6.82
C TYR A 161 7.92 5.79 -6.26
N ALA A 162 8.72 5.01 -6.95
CA ALA A 162 10.15 4.90 -6.78
C ALA A 162 10.83 5.37 -8.05
N GLN A 163 12.10 5.76 -7.97
CA GLN A 163 12.87 6.21 -9.11
C GLN A 163 14.02 5.26 -9.38
N LEU A 164 14.19 4.87 -10.64
CA LEU A 164 15.33 4.09 -11.09
C LEU A 164 16.54 5.02 -11.24
N MET A 165 17.55 4.85 -10.38
CA MET A 165 18.70 5.76 -10.31
C MET A 165 19.87 5.33 -11.21
N ALA A 166 20.24 4.05 -11.12
CA ALA A 166 21.35 3.50 -11.87
C ALA A 166 21.12 2.00 -12.12
N LYS A 167 21.90 1.45 -13.03
CA LYS A 167 21.98 0.00 -13.32
C LYS A 167 23.46 -0.37 -13.24
N GLU A 168 23.78 -1.36 -12.42
CA GLU A 168 25.13 -1.85 -12.17
C GLU A 168 25.14 -3.36 -12.20
N ASP A 169 25.93 -3.97 -13.04
CA ASP A 169 26.03 -5.43 -13.23
C ASP A 169 24.65 -6.13 -13.33
N ARG A 170 24.28 -6.81 -12.25
CA ARG A 170 23.01 -7.57 -12.14
C ARG A 170 21.91 -6.77 -11.42
N TYR A 171 22.21 -5.59 -10.89
CA TYR A 171 21.30 -4.85 -10.01
C TYR A 171 20.93 -3.48 -10.57
N ALA A 172 19.71 -3.09 -10.27
CA ALA A 172 19.23 -1.73 -10.41
C ALA A 172 19.23 -1.04 -9.05
N LEU A 173 19.70 0.20 -8.98
CA LEU A 173 19.61 1.06 -7.81
C LEU A 173 18.26 1.81 -7.86
N VAL A 174 17.40 1.53 -6.90
CA VAL A 174 16.06 2.09 -6.84
C VAL A 174 15.90 2.94 -5.59
N LYS A 175 15.59 4.22 -5.78
CA LYS A 175 15.22 5.15 -4.69
C LYS A 175 13.77 4.99 -4.34
N LEU A 176 13.50 4.51 -3.13
CA LEU A 176 12.16 4.26 -2.61
C LEU A 176 11.52 5.56 -2.08
N PRO A 177 10.16 5.59 -1.93
CA PRO A 177 9.45 6.74 -1.35
C PRO A 177 9.93 7.14 0.04
N SER A 178 10.51 6.20 0.81
CA SER A 178 11.08 6.44 2.14
C SER A 178 12.43 7.19 2.11
N GLY A 179 13.03 7.37 0.92
CA GLY A 179 14.39 7.90 0.74
C GLY A 179 15.49 6.81 0.81
N GLU A 180 15.15 5.56 1.13
CA GLU A 180 16.07 4.43 1.06
C GLU A 180 16.46 4.15 -0.39
N VAL A 181 17.73 3.95 -0.67
CA VAL A 181 18.23 3.45 -1.96
C VAL A 181 18.56 1.96 -1.81
N ARG A 182 17.98 1.16 -2.68
CA ARG A 182 18.04 -0.29 -2.60
C ARG A 182 18.42 -0.93 -3.92
N MET A 183 19.23 -1.97 -3.87
CA MET A 183 19.54 -2.84 -4.99
C MET A 183 18.39 -3.82 -5.23
N VAL A 184 17.97 -3.95 -6.49
CA VAL A 184 16.98 -4.90 -6.98
C VAL A 184 17.54 -5.57 -8.24
N LEU A 185 17.35 -6.86 -8.41
CA LEU A 185 17.83 -7.57 -9.60
C LEU A 185 17.24 -6.96 -10.88
N LEU A 186 18.05 -6.74 -11.91
CA LEU A 186 17.64 -6.18 -13.21
C LEU A 186 16.54 -7.00 -13.90
N ARG A 187 16.50 -8.32 -13.67
CA ARG A 187 15.46 -9.21 -14.19
C ARG A 187 14.11 -9.08 -13.50
N CYS A 188 14.05 -8.44 -12.32
CA CYS A 188 12.80 -8.17 -11.62
C CYS A 188 11.95 -7.16 -12.39
N LYS A 189 10.63 -7.39 -12.41
CA LYS A 189 9.67 -6.51 -13.10
C LYS A 189 9.26 -5.34 -12.23
N ALA A 190 8.95 -4.23 -12.87
CA ALA A 190 8.29 -3.08 -12.28
C ALA A 190 7.28 -2.50 -13.27
N THR A 191 6.30 -1.75 -12.77
CA THR A 191 5.33 -1.06 -13.60
C THR A 191 5.72 0.42 -13.72
N VAL A 192 5.67 0.97 -14.93
CA VAL A 192 6.01 2.35 -15.23
C VAL A 192 4.95 3.31 -14.69
N GLY A 193 5.40 4.45 -14.16
CA GLY A 193 4.56 5.55 -13.69
C GLY A 193 4.38 5.61 -12.17
N GLN A 194 3.77 6.70 -11.70
CA GLN A 194 3.34 6.93 -10.33
C GLN A 194 1.95 6.33 -10.11
N LEU A 195 1.67 5.82 -8.92
CA LEU A 195 0.32 5.37 -8.56
C LEU A 195 -0.67 6.53 -8.44
N GLY A 196 -1.89 6.29 -8.89
CA GLY A 196 -3.00 7.24 -8.80
C GLY A 196 -3.44 7.53 -7.37
N ASN A 197 -4.52 8.34 -7.23
CA ASN A 197 -5.09 8.74 -5.94
C ASN A 197 -4.08 9.50 -5.04
N VAL A 198 -3.26 10.37 -5.63
CA VAL A 198 -2.14 11.08 -4.99
C VAL A 198 -2.58 11.83 -3.72
N ARG A 199 -3.77 12.46 -3.71
CA ARG A 199 -4.28 13.23 -2.57
C ARG A 199 -4.92 12.38 -1.46
N HIS A 200 -4.72 11.06 -1.47
CA HIS A 200 -5.28 10.16 -0.45
C HIS A 200 -4.81 10.51 0.98
N GLU A 201 -3.59 11.01 1.14
CA GLU A 201 -3.03 11.42 2.43
C GLU A 201 -3.78 12.60 3.06
N ASN A 202 -4.40 13.47 2.24
CA ASN A 202 -5.13 14.65 2.67
C ASN A 202 -6.54 14.33 3.22
N LEU A 203 -6.93 13.03 3.23
CA LEU A 203 -8.23 12.60 3.72
C LEU A 203 -8.27 12.53 5.24
N SER A 204 -9.07 13.38 5.86
CA SER A 204 -9.34 13.36 7.30
C SER A 204 -10.56 12.49 7.63
N VAL A 205 -10.37 11.56 8.55
CA VAL A 205 -11.44 10.66 9.01
C VAL A 205 -12.53 11.42 9.78
N GLY A 206 -12.16 12.44 10.56
CA GLY A 206 -13.03 13.36 11.29
C GLY A 206 -13.59 12.80 12.60
N LYS A 207 -13.99 11.53 12.68
CA LYS A 207 -14.57 10.92 13.89
C LYS A 207 -14.09 9.51 14.17
N ALA A 208 -14.07 9.11 15.43
CA ALA A 208 -13.66 7.78 15.89
C ALA A 208 -14.50 6.65 15.29
N GLY A 209 -15.83 6.85 15.17
CA GLY A 209 -16.73 5.85 14.57
C GLY A 209 -16.34 5.47 13.15
N ARG A 210 -15.86 6.41 12.34
CA ARG A 210 -15.40 6.15 10.98
C ARG A 210 -14.12 5.29 10.95
N SER A 211 -13.25 5.45 11.95
CA SER A 211 -12.10 4.56 12.15
C SER A 211 -12.55 3.15 12.51
N ARG A 212 -13.63 3.01 13.33
CA ARG A 212 -14.24 1.72 13.67
C ARG A 212 -14.81 1.04 12.44
N TRP A 213 -15.49 1.76 11.54
CA TRP A 213 -16.00 1.21 10.26
C TRP A 213 -14.90 0.66 9.36
N LYS A 214 -13.68 1.22 9.47
CA LYS A 214 -12.49 0.72 8.74
C LYS A 214 -11.83 -0.48 9.43
N GLY A 215 -12.40 -1.01 10.52
CA GLY A 215 -11.85 -2.15 11.27
C GLY A 215 -10.71 -1.80 12.23
N ARG A 216 -10.53 -0.52 12.54
CA ARG A 216 -9.54 -0.05 13.52
C ARG A 216 -10.18 0.08 14.89
N ARG A 217 -9.68 -0.64 15.89
CA ARG A 217 -10.10 -0.52 17.28
C ARG A 217 -9.33 0.61 17.98
N PRO A 218 -9.88 1.19 19.07
CA PRO A 218 -9.22 2.23 19.85
C PRO A 218 -7.82 1.81 20.34
N LYS A 219 -6.96 2.80 20.46
CA LYS A 219 -5.59 2.64 20.97
C LYS A 219 -5.48 3.24 22.36
N VAL A 220 -5.49 2.40 23.40
CA VAL A 220 -5.19 2.80 24.76
C VAL A 220 -3.69 3.07 24.89
N ARG A 221 -3.34 4.16 25.56
CA ARG A 221 -1.94 4.52 25.87
C ARG A 221 -1.40 3.59 26.95
N GLY A 222 -0.12 3.20 26.87
CA GLY A 222 0.51 2.35 27.87
C GLY A 222 0.50 2.94 29.30
N VAL A 223 0.62 4.27 29.41
CA VAL A 223 0.54 5.00 30.71
C VAL A 223 -0.83 4.86 31.38
N ALA A 224 -1.91 4.62 30.60
CA ALA A 224 -3.26 4.43 31.14
C ALA A 224 -3.63 2.96 31.39
N MET A 225 -2.63 2.07 31.41
CA MET A 225 -2.78 0.64 31.69
C MET A 225 -2.21 0.32 33.08
N ASN A 226 -2.50 -0.88 33.57
CA ASN A 226 -1.88 -1.41 34.76
C ASN A 226 -0.43 -1.88 34.50
N PRO A 227 0.43 -2.01 35.52
CA PRO A 227 1.81 -2.46 35.35
C PRO A 227 1.94 -3.83 34.67
N VAL A 228 0.99 -4.74 34.90
CA VAL A 228 0.94 -6.06 34.26
C VAL A 228 0.73 -6.00 32.76
N ASP A 229 0.02 -4.97 32.25
CA ASP A 229 -0.34 -4.85 30.85
C ASP A 229 0.68 -4.08 30.00
N HIS A 230 1.43 -3.18 30.66
CA HIS A 230 2.40 -2.33 29.96
C HIS A 230 3.51 -1.85 30.89
N PRO A 231 4.80 -1.85 30.47
CA PRO A 231 5.93 -1.38 31.29
C PRO A 231 5.84 0.08 31.73
N MET A 232 5.00 0.89 31.10
CA MET A 232 4.74 2.29 31.46
C MET A 232 3.43 2.46 32.25
N GLY A 233 2.78 1.37 32.63
CA GLY A 233 1.52 1.38 33.38
C GLY A 233 1.75 1.57 34.88
N GLY A 234 0.65 1.89 35.58
CA GLY A 234 0.63 2.10 37.03
C GLY A 234 0.63 3.57 37.42
N GLY A 235 0.62 3.81 38.74
CA GLY A 235 0.51 5.10 39.35
C GLY A 235 -0.93 5.50 39.69
N GLU A 236 -1.08 6.52 40.51
CA GLU A 236 -2.38 7.10 40.89
C GLU A 236 -2.73 8.31 40.02
N GLY A 237 -3.98 8.38 39.59
CA GLY A 237 -4.49 9.50 38.82
C GLY A 237 -3.71 9.75 37.52
N ARG A 238 -3.32 11.00 37.27
CA ARG A 238 -2.57 11.40 36.07
C ARG A 238 -1.06 11.27 36.32
N SER A 239 -0.53 10.06 36.22
CA SER A 239 0.90 9.78 36.40
C SER A 239 1.71 9.99 35.11
N SER A 240 3.03 10.18 35.27
CA SER A 240 4.00 10.17 34.18
C SER A 240 4.37 8.72 33.81
N GLY A 241 5.03 8.53 32.65
CA GLY A 241 5.44 7.20 32.22
C GLY A 241 6.57 6.56 33.03
N GLY A 242 7.24 7.29 33.89
CA GLY A 242 8.29 6.83 34.81
C GLY A 242 9.58 6.31 34.16
N ARG A 243 9.64 6.20 32.83
CA ARG A 243 10.75 5.63 32.08
C ARG A 243 10.77 6.12 30.63
N HIS A 244 11.85 5.80 29.93
CA HIS A 244 11.96 6.05 28.49
C HIS A 244 10.81 5.37 27.71
N PRO A 245 10.18 6.04 26.74
CA PRO A 245 9.05 5.47 26.00
C PRO A 245 9.37 4.11 25.38
N CYS A 246 8.56 3.11 25.70
CA CYS A 246 8.74 1.75 25.21
C CYS A 246 7.44 1.13 24.68
N SER A 247 7.60 0.04 23.94
CA SER A 247 6.50 -0.80 23.48
C SER A 247 5.97 -1.68 24.63
N PRO A 248 4.81 -2.35 24.48
CA PRO A 248 4.31 -3.32 25.47
C PRO A 248 5.29 -4.45 25.81
N TRP A 249 6.26 -4.70 24.95
CA TRP A 249 7.31 -5.72 25.14
C TRP A 249 8.64 -5.14 25.64
N GLY A 250 8.63 -3.88 26.09
CA GLY A 250 9.82 -3.24 26.64
C GLY A 250 10.80 -2.65 25.62
N THR A 251 10.60 -2.87 24.33
CA THR A 251 11.48 -2.31 23.29
C THR A 251 11.35 -0.79 23.24
N PRO A 252 12.46 -0.01 23.29
CA PRO A 252 12.43 1.44 23.16
C PRO A 252 11.72 1.87 21.88
N SER A 253 10.81 2.86 21.96
CA SER A 253 10.00 3.31 20.84
C SER A 253 10.55 4.56 20.14
N LYS A 254 11.57 5.20 20.69
CA LYS A 254 12.27 6.36 20.13
C LYS A 254 13.76 6.07 20.00
N GLY A 255 14.33 6.41 18.82
CA GLY A 255 15.76 6.31 18.55
C GLY A 255 16.33 4.90 18.35
N TYR A 256 15.65 3.87 18.78
CA TYR A 256 16.14 2.49 18.68
C TYR A 256 15.93 1.90 17.28
N ARG A 257 16.95 1.24 16.74
CA ARG A 257 16.89 0.53 15.46
C ARG A 257 16.20 -0.81 15.61
N THR A 258 14.94 -0.92 15.19
CA THR A 258 14.12 -2.13 15.37
C THR A 258 14.25 -3.15 14.23
N ARG A 259 14.99 -2.86 13.16
CA ARG A 259 15.22 -3.80 12.07
C ARG A 259 16.23 -4.89 12.48
N HIS A 260 15.78 -6.15 12.51
CA HIS A 260 16.60 -7.32 12.84
C HIS A 260 17.03 -8.18 11.64
N ASN A 261 16.43 -7.95 10.45
CA ASN A 261 16.73 -8.73 9.26
C ASN A 261 18.05 -8.30 8.63
N LYS A 262 19.16 -8.92 9.05
CA LYS A 262 20.50 -8.65 8.52
C LYS A 262 20.73 -9.23 7.13
N GLN A 263 20.06 -10.33 6.75
CA GLN A 263 20.24 -10.99 5.45
C GLN A 263 19.98 -10.07 4.25
N THR A 264 19.02 -9.15 4.39
CA THR A 264 18.66 -8.22 3.32
C THR A 264 19.30 -6.84 3.45
N ASP A 265 20.14 -6.61 4.47
CA ASP A 265 20.87 -5.35 4.64
C ASP A 265 21.87 -5.11 3.52
N ARG A 266 22.48 -6.17 2.98
CA ARG A 266 23.39 -6.11 1.82
C ARG A 266 22.78 -5.47 0.57
N TYR A 267 21.45 -5.46 0.46
CA TYR A 267 20.75 -4.82 -0.66
C TYR A 267 20.41 -3.35 -0.40
N ILE A 268 20.76 -2.79 0.76
CA ILE A 268 20.48 -1.40 1.12
C ILE A 268 21.79 -0.61 0.95
N VAL A 269 21.84 0.22 -0.09
CA VAL A 269 23.01 1.10 -0.36
C VAL A 269 22.96 2.32 0.54
N LYS A 270 21.80 2.96 0.63
CA LYS A 270 21.59 4.14 1.47
C LYS A 270 20.32 3.95 2.32
N ARG A 271 20.45 4.04 3.64
CA ARG A 271 19.32 3.98 4.56
C ARG A 271 18.51 5.27 4.52
N ARG A 272 17.22 5.18 4.87
CA ARG A 272 16.43 6.38 5.20
C ARG A 272 17.06 7.10 6.39
N LYS A 273 17.01 8.42 6.39
CA LYS A 273 17.38 9.22 7.56
C LYS A 273 16.43 8.98 8.72
#